data_39463f03a3c32469e8f5cfa41a9c4ae5
#
_entry.id   39463f03a3c32469e8f5cfa41a9c4ae5
#
_cell.length_a   1.000
_cell.length_b   1.000
_cell.length_c   1.000
_cell.angle_alpha   90.00
_cell.angle_beta   90.00
_cell.angle_gamma   90.00
#
_symmetry.space_group_name_H-M   'P 1'
#
loop_
_entity.id
_entity.type
_entity.pdbx_description
1 polymer ?
#
loop_
_entity_poly.entity_id
_entity_poly.type
_entity_poly.pdbx_seq_one_letter_code
_entity_poly.pdbx_strand_id
1 'polypeptide(L)'
;MSQPLAARLRAVLALDPAAPAIEYRDSWTDWQTLATIAGEVEKRLTAVGLSQRPAVGLILRNHPAMVGALLGVLLAGGCVVTINPSHGDTGLNADIAGVRVPALIALPADWRRLDVPLAAGGALGLQVDINPTACRSVSGLDRLGPGPFRAAHLDPDPIAVEMLTSGTTGPPKRIPLSYRSFEHTIAAASAHYSSSGEPQVRLRSGVAIVSSPLVHMSGLFRTLLNISEGRKIALLERFRVPEFVDLVTRHRPRAVSLVPSALAMVLDADVPPEAFLSVEVVTSGTAPLPAEVQIAFEKRYGVAVLPSYGATEFAGGVAGWNLALHREWAERKRGSVGRPQKGREVRIVSVTDGTEMAAGQQGRIEVRTTGGHWVATTDLGRIDRDGFLFIDGRTDDAIIRGGFKVSPNDIVKALRSHPAVRDAGSTGLPDERLGQVPVAAVELASGATATPDQLLEFLRDRLSRYQVPARLIVVDELPRTPSLKVSQPGLRKLFEEAQA
;
A
#
# COMPACT_ATOMS: atom_id res chain seq x y z
N MET A 1 -7.24 -21.36 18.32
CA MET A 1 -6.11 -20.38 18.39
C MET A 1 -5.39 -20.44 17.05
N SER A 2 -5.27 -19.33 16.34
CA SER A 2 -4.51 -19.30 15.06
C SER A 2 -3.03 -19.61 15.35
N GLN A 3 -2.41 -20.41 14.49
CA GLN A 3 -0.98 -20.66 14.58
C GLN A 3 -0.21 -19.35 14.43
N PRO A 4 0.89 -19.13 15.18
CA PRO A 4 1.76 -17.97 14.99
C PRO A 4 2.20 -17.84 13.53
N LEU A 5 2.32 -16.61 13.03
CA LEU A 5 2.65 -16.33 11.61
C LEU A 5 3.89 -17.13 11.15
N ALA A 6 4.97 -17.10 11.92
CA ALA A 6 6.20 -17.80 11.59
C ALA A 6 5.99 -19.32 11.46
N ALA A 7 5.23 -19.94 12.40
CA ALA A 7 4.93 -21.37 12.35
C ALA A 7 4.11 -21.74 11.09
N ARG A 8 3.14 -20.89 10.73
CA ARG A 8 2.32 -21.09 9.54
C ARG A 8 3.15 -20.96 8.26
N LEU A 9 4.03 -19.95 8.17
CA LEU A 9 4.92 -19.78 7.03
C LEU A 9 5.88 -20.98 6.87
N ARG A 10 6.49 -21.46 7.96
CA ARG A 10 7.32 -22.70 7.94
C ARG A 10 6.54 -23.90 7.43
N ALA A 11 5.29 -24.08 7.90
CA ALA A 11 4.47 -25.20 7.49
C ALA A 11 4.17 -25.16 5.97
N VAL A 12 3.87 -23.98 5.42
CA VAL A 12 3.62 -23.83 3.97
C VAL A 12 4.87 -24.10 3.16
N LEU A 13 6.03 -23.57 3.55
CA LEU A 13 7.32 -23.79 2.86
C LEU A 13 7.73 -25.27 2.78
N ALA A 14 7.25 -26.09 3.72
CA ALA A 14 7.58 -27.51 3.80
C ALA A 14 6.59 -28.46 3.09
N LEU A 15 5.47 -27.96 2.56
CA LEU A 15 4.38 -28.81 2.01
C LEU A 15 4.81 -29.59 0.76
N ASP A 16 5.34 -28.90 -0.23
CA ASP A 16 5.82 -29.44 -1.49
C ASP A 16 6.92 -28.53 -2.03
N PRO A 17 8.18 -28.81 -1.70
CA PRO A 17 9.31 -27.95 -2.06
C PRO A 17 9.47 -27.72 -3.56
N ALA A 18 9.16 -28.73 -4.41
CA ALA A 18 9.30 -28.64 -5.86
C ALA A 18 8.16 -27.92 -6.57
N ALA A 19 7.05 -27.66 -5.86
CA ALA A 19 5.91 -26.97 -6.44
C ALA A 19 6.24 -25.48 -6.73
N PRO A 20 5.67 -24.90 -7.81
CA PRO A 20 5.86 -23.50 -8.14
C PRO A 20 5.24 -22.59 -7.06
N ALA A 21 5.96 -21.55 -6.66
CA ALA A 21 5.58 -20.59 -5.62
C ALA A 21 5.34 -19.18 -6.17
N ILE A 22 6.36 -18.62 -6.84
CA ILE A 22 6.29 -17.25 -7.37
C ILE A 22 6.69 -17.22 -8.84
N GLU A 23 5.80 -16.73 -9.68
CA GLU A 23 6.11 -16.34 -11.04
C GLU A 23 6.59 -14.89 -11.08
N TYR A 24 7.70 -14.68 -11.78
CA TYR A 24 8.28 -13.37 -12.00
C TYR A 24 8.94 -13.34 -13.37
N ARG A 25 8.55 -12.39 -14.24
CA ARG A 25 9.06 -12.27 -15.62
C ARG A 25 9.01 -13.63 -16.36
N ASP A 26 7.84 -14.26 -16.37
CA ASP A 26 7.53 -15.54 -17.03
C ASP A 26 8.33 -16.76 -16.54
N SER A 27 9.01 -16.64 -15.40
CA SER A 27 9.76 -17.71 -14.77
C SER A 27 9.25 -18.03 -13.38
N TRP A 28 9.10 -19.33 -13.07
CA TRP A 28 8.67 -19.80 -11.76
C TRP A 28 9.83 -20.05 -10.83
N THR A 29 9.73 -19.49 -9.62
CA THR A 29 10.55 -19.87 -8.46
C THR A 29 9.74 -20.84 -7.62
N ASP A 30 10.31 -21.97 -7.22
CA ASP A 30 9.67 -22.98 -6.39
C ASP A 30 9.73 -22.66 -4.89
N TRP A 31 8.97 -23.40 -4.08
CA TRP A 31 8.96 -23.25 -2.62
C TRP A 31 10.33 -23.59 -2.00
N GLN A 32 11.09 -24.53 -2.59
CA GLN A 32 12.44 -24.91 -2.14
C GLN A 32 13.41 -23.73 -2.22
N THR A 33 13.39 -23.01 -3.31
CA THR A 33 14.22 -21.81 -3.50
C THR A 33 13.90 -20.73 -2.48
N LEU A 34 12.62 -20.47 -2.24
CA LEU A 34 12.22 -19.51 -1.20
C LEU A 34 12.63 -19.96 0.21
N ALA A 35 12.46 -21.25 0.52
CA ALA A 35 12.88 -21.84 1.79
C ALA A 35 14.38 -21.78 1.97
N THR A 36 15.15 -22.02 0.90
CA THR A 36 16.62 -21.94 0.91
C THR A 36 17.10 -20.52 1.19
N ILE A 37 16.55 -19.53 0.49
CA ILE A 37 16.88 -18.11 0.75
C ILE A 37 16.54 -17.73 2.20
N ALA A 38 15.34 -18.09 2.65
CA ALA A 38 14.88 -17.79 4.00
C ALA A 38 15.78 -18.44 5.07
N GLY A 39 16.12 -19.71 4.90
CA GLY A 39 17.01 -20.46 5.80
C GLY A 39 18.43 -19.90 5.84
N GLU A 40 18.99 -19.52 4.68
CA GLU A 40 20.33 -18.91 4.63
C GLU A 40 20.35 -17.52 5.29
N VAL A 41 19.30 -16.71 5.12
CA VAL A 41 19.17 -15.42 5.83
C VAL A 41 19.13 -15.66 7.35
N GLU A 42 18.26 -16.55 7.83
CA GLU A 42 18.13 -16.91 9.25
C GLU A 42 19.48 -17.39 9.82
N LYS A 43 20.17 -18.29 9.12
CA LYS A 43 21.47 -18.85 9.51
C LYS A 43 22.53 -17.74 9.62
N ARG A 44 22.62 -16.83 8.65
CA ARG A 44 23.63 -15.76 8.67
C ARG A 44 23.37 -14.73 9.75
N LEU A 45 22.12 -14.37 10.00
CA LEU A 45 21.75 -13.50 11.12
C LEU A 45 22.17 -14.14 12.47
N THR A 46 21.87 -15.43 12.65
CA THR A 46 22.24 -16.17 13.86
C THR A 46 23.75 -16.28 14.03
N ALA A 47 24.50 -16.54 12.96
CA ALA A 47 25.97 -16.72 12.99
C ALA A 47 26.73 -15.48 13.48
N VAL A 48 26.16 -14.28 13.29
CA VAL A 48 26.74 -13.01 13.78
C VAL A 48 26.12 -12.53 15.09
N GLY A 49 25.37 -13.36 15.80
CA GLY A 49 24.76 -13.05 17.09
C GLY A 49 23.44 -12.25 17.01
N LEU A 50 22.86 -12.10 15.83
CA LEU A 50 21.57 -11.45 15.61
C LEU A 50 20.39 -12.45 15.75
N SER A 51 20.32 -13.17 16.88
CA SER A 51 19.30 -14.18 17.14
C SER A 51 18.11 -13.68 17.99
N GLN A 52 18.22 -12.50 18.59
CA GLN A 52 17.18 -11.95 19.46
C GLN A 52 16.48 -10.77 18.81
N ARG A 53 15.46 -11.07 17.99
CA ARG A 53 14.56 -10.08 17.35
C ARG A 53 15.32 -8.95 16.63
N PRO A 54 16.27 -9.24 15.74
CA PRO A 54 17.07 -8.22 15.09
C PRO A 54 16.21 -7.32 14.20
N ALA A 55 16.50 -6.02 14.17
CA ALA A 55 15.98 -5.13 13.13
C ALA A 55 16.84 -5.29 11.87
N VAL A 56 16.24 -5.68 10.76
CA VAL A 56 16.95 -5.95 9.48
C VAL A 56 16.39 -5.04 8.39
N GLY A 57 17.24 -4.22 7.80
CA GLY A 57 16.88 -3.38 6.66
C GLY A 57 16.72 -4.23 5.39
N LEU A 58 15.60 -4.08 4.70
CA LEU A 58 15.37 -4.68 3.38
C LEU A 58 15.11 -3.58 2.35
N ILE A 59 15.96 -3.50 1.32
CA ILE A 59 15.64 -2.69 0.12
C ILE A 59 14.62 -3.49 -0.69
N LEU A 60 13.35 -3.26 -0.39
CA LEU A 60 12.27 -4.21 -0.66
C LEU A 60 11.66 -4.00 -2.06
N ARG A 61 12.24 -4.65 -3.08
CA ARG A 61 11.71 -4.70 -4.45
C ARG A 61 10.73 -5.86 -4.62
N ASN A 62 9.82 -5.73 -5.59
CA ASN A 62 9.00 -6.84 -6.08
C ASN A 62 9.89 -7.83 -6.83
N HIS A 63 10.48 -8.78 -6.09
CA HIS A 63 11.38 -9.80 -6.61
C HIS A 63 11.32 -11.05 -5.72
N PRO A 64 11.32 -12.29 -6.29
CA PRO A 64 11.19 -13.52 -5.48
C PRO A 64 12.26 -13.66 -4.40
N ALA A 65 13.51 -13.28 -4.69
CA ALA A 65 14.59 -13.35 -3.70
C ALA A 65 14.33 -12.41 -2.51
N MET A 66 13.71 -11.24 -2.72
CA MET A 66 13.34 -10.33 -1.64
C MET A 66 12.17 -10.87 -0.82
N VAL A 67 11.26 -11.64 -1.44
CA VAL A 67 10.22 -12.38 -0.70
C VAL A 67 10.87 -13.45 0.16
N GLY A 68 11.81 -14.22 -0.36
CA GLY A 68 12.60 -15.20 0.43
C GLY A 68 13.33 -14.54 1.60
N ALA A 69 13.95 -13.37 1.39
CA ALA A 69 14.63 -12.61 2.45
C ALA A 69 13.64 -12.09 3.51
N LEU A 70 12.49 -11.55 3.09
CA LEU A 70 11.40 -11.15 3.97
C LEU A 70 10.97 -12.31 4.88
N LEU A 71 10.74 -13.50 4.29
CA LEU A 71 10.38 -14.69 5.04
C LEU A 71 11.49 -15.08 6.02
N GLY A 72 12.77 -15.05 5.61
CA GLY A 72 13.91 -15.41 6.47
C GLY A 72 14.00 -14.52 7.72
N VAL A 73 13.82 -13.22 7.59
CA VAL A 73 13.81 -12.30 8.74
C VAL A 73 12.62 -12.58 9.67
N LEU A 74 11.42 -12.80 9.11
CA LEU A 74 10.23 -13.12 9.90
C LEU A 74 10.34 -14.48 10.60
N LEU A 75 10.94 -15.48 9.94
CA LEU A 75 11.16 -16.81 10.51
C LEU A 75 12.21 -16.80 11.64
N ALA A 76 13.19 -15.90 11.56
CA ALA A 76 14.14 -15.63 12.65
C ALA A 76 13.51 -14.83 13.83
N GLY A 77 12.24 -14.48 13.75
CA GLY A 77 11.57 -13.62 14.73
C GLY A 77 12.04 -12.16 14.71
N GLY A 78 12.70 -11.74 13.63
CA GLY A 78 13.23 -10.40 13.45
C GLY A 78 12.20 -9.37 13.02
N CYS A 79 12.61 -8.11 13.02
CA CYS A 79 11.84 -6.97 12.52
C CYS A 79 12.36 -6.56 11.14
N VAL A 80 11.51 -6.63 10.12
CA VAL A 80 11.80 -6.12 8.79
C VAL A 80 11.66 -4.60 8.77
N VAL A 81 12.74 -3.89 8.55
CA VAL A 81 12.74 -2.43 8.35
C VAL A 81 12.71 -2.16 6.85
N THR A 82 11.54 -1.72 6.34
CA THR A 82 11.38 -1.50 4.90
C THR A 82 12.15 -0.27 4.44
N ILE A 83 12.92 -0.40 3.35
CA ILE A 83 13.66 0.66 2.68
C ILE A 83 13.14 0.77 1.26
N ASN A 84 12.78 1.98 0.84
CA ASN A 84 12.12 2.19 -0.45
C ASN A 84 13.15 2.26 -1.59
N PRO A 85 13.19 1.28 -2.52
CA PRO A 85 14.11 1.26 -3.65
C PRO A 85 13.86 2.37 -4.68
N SER A 86 12.71 3.03 -4.63
CA SER A 86 12.33 4.09 -5.59
C SER A 86 12.93 5.45 -5.25
N HIS A 87 13.55 5.60 -4.09
CA HIS A 87 14.31 6.82 -3.79
C HIS A 87 15.52 6.93 -4.72
N GLY A 88 15.89 8.15 -5.11
CA GLY A 88 17.18 8.42 -5.74
C GLY A 88 18.33 8.01 -4.80
N ASP A 89 19.54 7.84 -5.33
CA ASP A 89 20.65 7.26 -4.55
C ASP A 89 20.97 8.05 -3.27
N THR A 90 20.96 9.38 -3.33
CA THR A 90 21.13 10.24 -2.12
C THR A 90 20.06 9.97 -1.07
N GLY A 91 18.79 9.90 -1.47
CA GLY A 91 17.69 9.64 -0.53
C GLY A 91 17.71 8.21 0.02
N LEU A 92 18.09 7.22 -0.79
CA LEU A 92 18.26 5.84 -0.38
C LEU A 92 19.38 5.71 0.67
N ASN A 93 20.53 6.30 0.41
CA ASN A 93 21.67 6.28 1.34
C ASN A 93 21.34 7.02 2.66
N ALA A 94 20.63 8.15 2.59
CA ALA A 94 20.18 8.89 3.77
C ALA A 94 19.19 8.07 4.63
N ASP A 95 18.23 7.36 4.00
CA ASP A 95 17.29 6.48 4.72
C ASP A 95 18.04 5.34 5.42
N ILE A 96 18.97 4.67 4.72
CA ILE A 96 19.80 3.59 5.30
C ILE A 96 20.62 4.08 6.49
N ALA A 97 21.29 5.23 6.35
CA ALA A 97 22.05 5.82 7.45
C ALA A 97 21.17 6.17 8.65
N GLY A 98 19.93 6.64 8.40
CA GLY A 98 18.97 7.02 9.43
C GLY A 98 18.41 5.84 10.23
N VAL A 99 18.24 4.66 9.60
CA VAL A 99 17.62 3.49 10.27
C VAL A 99 18.56 2.75 11.21
N ARG A 100 19.87 2.87 11.05
CA ARG A 100 20.91 2.28 11.93
C ARG A 100 20.69 0.78 12.22
N VAL A 101 20.31 0.02 11.21
CA VAL A 101 20.07 -1.43 11.35
C VAL A 101 21.37 -2.21 11.39
N PRO A 102 21.48 -3.29 12.22
CA PRO A 102 22.67 -4.13 12.28
C PRO A 102 22.89 -5.02 11.04
N ALA A 103 21.85 -5.22 10.23
CA ALA A 103 21.95 -5.96 8.98
C ALA A 103 21.13 -5.29 7.88
N LEU A 104 21.66 -5.32 6.65
CA LEU A 104 21.00 -4.84 5.44
C LEU A 104 20.97 -5.94 4.39
N ILE A 105 19.81 -6.17 3.79
CA ILE A 105 19.61 -7.16 2.72
C ILE A 105 19.12 -6.45 1.47
N ALA A 106 19.75 -6.73 0.34
CA ALA A 106 19.39 -6.14 -0.95
C ALA A 106 19.74 -7.06 -2.13
N LEU A 107 19.17 -6.73 -3.29
CA LEU A 107 19.56 -7.34 -4.57
C LEU A 107 20.93 -6.80 -5.04
N PRO A 108 21.63 -7.52 -5.95
CA PRO A 108 22.91 -7.08 -6.50
C PRO A 108 22.84 -5.67 -7.12
N ALA A 109 21.73 -5.35 -7.77
CA ALA A 109 21.55 -4.05 -8.41
C ALA A 109 21.46 -2.90 -7.41
N ASP A 110 20.87 -3.14 -6.25
CA ASP A 110 20.74 -2.11 -5.21
C ASP A 110 22.07 -1.92 -4.47
N TRP A 111 22.83 -2.98 -4.24
CA TRP A 111 24.17 -2.86 -3.64
C TRP A 111 25.10 -1.94 -4.43
N ARG A 112 24.97 -1.89 -5.77
CA ARG A 112 25.75 -0.97 -6.61
C ARG A 112 25.39 0.51 -6.48
N ARG A 113 24.23 0.83 -5.89
CA ARG A 113 23.74 2.19 -5.67
C ARG A 113 24.17 2.78 -4.32
N LEU A 114 24.77 1.94 -3.47
CA LEU A 114 25.07 2.33 -2.10
C LEU A 114 26.52 2.85 -2.00
N ASP A 115 26.62 4.13 -1.66
CA ASP A 115 27.88 4.80 -1.32
C ASP A 115 28.24 4.66 0.19
N VAL A 116 27.35 4.02 0.95
CA VAL A 116 27.47 3.99 2.41
C VAL A 116 28.67 3.14 2.80
N PRO A 117 29.61 3.67 3.60
CA PRO A 117 30.63 2.88 4.25
C PRO A 117 29.96 2.03 5.36
N LEU A 118 29.10 1.10 4.98
CA LEU A 118 28.47 0.13 5.89
C LEU A 118 29.55 -0.63 6.66
N ALA A 119 30.71 -0.84 6.04
CA ALA A 119 31.89 -1.41 6.68
C ALA A 119 32.37 -0.54 7.86
N ALA A 120 32.40 0.78 7.71
CA ALA A 120 32.74 1.71 8.81
C ALA A 120 31.69 1.72 9.91
N GLY A 121 30.41 1.49 9.55
CA GLY A 121 29.30 1.33 10.49
C GLY A 121 29.19 -0.06 11.13
N GLY A 122 29.94 -1.05 10.64
CA GLY A 122 29.96 -2.42 11.18
C GLY A 122 28.75 -3.27 10.89
N ALA A 123 27.83 -2.84 10.00
CA ALA A 123 26.61 -3.61 9.66
C ALA A 123 26.94 -4.84 8.80
N LEU A 124 26.19 -5.94 9.03
CA LEU A 124 26.19 -7.11 8.14
C LEU A 124 25.49 -6.76 6.82
N GLY A 125 26.16 -6.99 5.68
CA GLY A 125 25.56 -6.84 4.36
C GLY A 125 25.27 -8.19 3.73
N LEU A 126 24.02 -8.46 3.35
CA LEU A 126 23.61 -9.67 2.65
C LEU A 126 23.07 -9.35 1.27
N GLN A 127 23.61 -10.01 0.27
CA GLN A 127 23.09 -10.00 -1.08
C GLN A 127 22.25 -11.26 -1.31
N VAL A 128 21.02 -11.10 -1.79
CA VAL A 128 20.14 -12.22 -2.13
C VAL A 128 19.87 -12.24 -3.63
N ASP A 129 19.76 -13.46 -4.18
CA ASP A 129 19.44 -13.72 -5.57
C ASP A 129 18.70 -15.07 -5.66
N ILE A 130 18.04 -15.35 -6.79
CA ILE A 130 17.36 -16.63 -7.05
C ILE A 130 18.31 -17.70 -7.62
N ASN A 131 19.53 -17.33 -8.06
CA ASN A 131 20.52 -18.24 -8.69
C ASN A 131 21.69 -18.62 -7.77
N PRO A 132 22.35 -19.73 -8.02
CA PRO A 132 22.61 -20.94 -7.21
C PRO A 132 23.28 -20.71 -5.86
N THR A 133 23.64 -19.48 -5.50
CA THR A 133 24.04 -19.08 -4.15
C THR A 133 23.06 -18.01 -3.65
N ALA A 134 21.90 -18.47 -3.28
CA ALA A 134 20.73 -17.67 -2.97
C ALA A 134 20.95 -16.51 -1.98
N CYS A 135 21.91 -16.65 -1.04
CA CYS A 135 22.26 -15.59 -0.08
C CYS A 135 23.76 -15.63 0.19
N ARG A 136 24.44 -14.50 0.03
CA ARG A 136 25.87 -14.36 0.33
C ARG A 136 26.17 -13.03 1.03
N SER A 137 27.24 -12.99 1.83
CA SER A 137 27.73 -11.74 2.39
C SER A 137 28.32 -10.85 1.30
N VAL A 138 28.11 -9.56 1.43
CA VAL A 138 28.78 -8.56 0.60
C VAL A 138 30.23 -8.44 1.08
N SER A 139 31.18 -8.29 0.17
CA SER A 139 32.61 -8.18 0.49
C SER A 139 32.84 -7.05 1.49
N GLY A 140 33.56 -7.33 2.58
CA GLY A 140 33.82 -6.39 3.66
C GLY A 140 32.67 -6.19 4.66
N LEU A 141 31.52 -6.84 4.46
CA LEU A 141 30.31 -6.76 5.30
C LEU A 141 29.85 -8.14 5.78
N ASP A 142 30.81 -9.05 6.01
CA ASP A 142 30.56 -10.44 6.41
C ASP A 142 30.50 -10.64 7.94
N ARG A 143 30.81 -9.60 8.70
CA ARG A 143 30.82 -9.58 10.17
C ARG A 143 30.05 -8.40 10.72
N LEU A 144 29.42 -8.62 11.88
CA LEU A 144 28.82 -7.53 12.67
C LEU A 144 29.92 -6.90 13.52
N GLY A 145 30.20 -5.61 13.26
CA GLY A 145 31.15 -4.83 14.05
C GLY A 145 30.45 -4.01 15.13
N PRO A 146 31.24 -3.31 15.99
CA PRO A 146 30.71 -2.37 16.98
C PRO A 146 30.19 -1.12 16.26
N GLY A 147 28.89 -1.09 15.96
CA GLY A 147 28.24 0.06 15.33
C GLY A 147 27.23 0.73 16.23
N PRO A 148 26.80 1.95 15.92
CA PRO A 148 25.74 2.64 16.64
C PRO A 148 24.36 2.08 16.23
N PHE A 149 24.19 0.77 16.34
CA PHE A 149 22.95 0.11 15.94
C PHE A 149 21.84 0.42 16.92
N ARG A 150 20.62 0.51 16.39
CA ARG A 150 19.43 0.57 17.22
C ARG A 150 19.27 -0.73 18.02
N ALA A 151 18.78 -0.61 19.25
CA ALA A 151 18.48 -1.77 20.07
C ALA A 151 17.38 -2.62 19.43
N ALA A 152 17.42 -3.94 19.69
CA ALA A 152 16.31 -4.82 19.34
C ALA A 152 15.04 -4.41 20.11
N HIS A 153 13.87 -4.57 19.47
CA HIS A 153 12.59 -4.37 20.13
C HIS A 153 12.33 -5.53 21.10
N LEU A 154 12.48 -5.28 22.40
CA LEU A 154 12.25 -6.26 23.45
C LEU A 154 10.82 -6.21 24.03
N ASP A 155 9.93 -5.45 23.37
CA ASP A 155 8.52 -5.33 23.79
C ASP A 155 7.82 -6.69 23.90
N PRO A 156 6.85 -6.83 24.80
CA PRO A 156 6.04 -8.06 24.93
C PRO A 156 5.33 -8.44 23.62
N ASP A 157 4.99 -7.45 22.78
CA ASP A 157 4.42 -7.63 21.44
C ASP A 157 5.48 -7.34 20.37
N PRO A 158 6.21 -8.37 19.90
CA PRO A 158 7.35 -8.17 19.01
C PRO A 158 6.95 -7.55 17.67
N ILE A 159 7.75 -6.57 17.21
CA ILE A 159 7.54 -5.90 15.94
C ILE A 159 8.02 -6.80 14.81
N ALA A 160 7.13 -7.09 13.86
CA ALA A 160 7.42 -7.88 12.66
C ALA A 160 7.95 -7.00 11.52
N VAL A 161 7.36 -5.81 11.36
CA VAL A 161 7.71 -4.88 10.27
C VAL A 161 7.68 -3.44 10.78
N GLU A 162 8.67 -2.66 10.39
CA GLU A 162 8.62 -1.20 10.45
C GLU A 162 8.52 -0.64 9.03
N MET A 163 7.44 0.06 8.78
CA MET A 163 7.13 0.58 7.46
C MET A 163 7.20 2.09 7.43
N LEU A 164 7.96 2.63 6.46
CA LEU A 164 8.02 4.06 6.24
C LEU A 164 6.70 4.52 5.58
N THR A 165 6.02 5.47 6.20
CA THR A 165 4.85 6.12 5.62
C THR A 165 5.23 7.50 5.11
N SER A 166 4.78 7.83 3.91
CA SER A 166 4.86 9.20 3.41
C SER A 166 3.85 10.05 4.18
N GLY A 167 4.29 10.73 5.23
CA GLY A 167 3.47 11.77 5.86
C GLY A 167 3.10 12.83 4.82
N THR A 168 1.83 13.23 4.78
CA THR A 168 1.35 14.27 3.86
C THR A 168 1.82 15.66 4.30
N THR A 169 2.13 15.85 5.58
CA THR A 169 2.40 17.16 6.21
C THR A 169 3.67 17.22 7.07
N GLY A 170 4.52 16.17 7.08
CA GLY A 170 5.71 16.12 7.89
C GLY A 170 6.76 15.14 7.39
N PRO A 171 7.91 15.04 8.07
CA PRO A 171 8.91 14.05 7.70
C PRO A 171 8.30 12.65 7.75
N PRO A 172 8.73 11.73 6.86
CA PRO A 172 8.26 10.36 6.84
C PRO A 172 8.40 9.71 8.23
N LYS A 173 7.34 9.02 8.67
CA LYS A 173 7.32 8.32 9.96
C LYS A 173 7.41 6.81 9.72
N ARG A 174 8.14 6.10 10.59
CA ARG A 174 8.16 4.65 10.60
C ARG A 174 7.08 4.13 11.55
N ILE A 175 6.20 3.30 11.03
CA ILE A 175 5.10 2.69 11.78
C ILE A 175 5.51 1.27 12.17
N PRO A 176 5.62 0.97 13.47
CA PRO A 176 5.88 -0.38 13.95
C PRO A 176 4.61 -1.23 13.88
N LEU A 177 4.71 -2.41 13.29
CA LEU A 177 3.63 -3.37 13.12
C LEU A 177 4.02 -4.69 13.79
N SER A 178 3.27 -5.11 14.80
CA SER A 178 3.58 -6.33 15.56
C SER A 178 3.20 -7.61 14.80
N TYR A 179 3.83 -8.74 15.16
CA TYR A 179 3.44 -10.07 14.69
C TYR A 179 1.96 -10.33 14.95
N ARG A 180 1.47 -10.00 16.14
CA ARG A 180 0.05 -10.14 16.50
C ARG A 180 -0.88 -9.36 15.59
N SER A 181 -0.49 -8.14 15.19
CA SER A 181 -1.28 -7.33 14.27
C SER A 181 -1.40 -7.99 12.89
N PHE A 182 -0.30 -8.55 12.37
CA PHE A 182 -0.32 -9.30 11.11
C PHE A 182 -1.16 -10.58 11.21
N GLU A 183 -0.99 -11.38 12.27
CA GLU A 183 -1.76 -12.60 12.51
C GLU A 183 -3.25 -12.33 12.55
N HIS A 184 -3.64 -11.30 13.31
CA HIS A 184 -5.04 -10.89 13.41
C HIS A 184 -5.60 -10.44 12.05
N THR A 185 -4.87 -9.63 11.32
CA THR A 185 -5.34 -9.09 10.04
C THR A 185 -5.39 -10.16 8.95
N ILE A 186 -4.43 -11.09 8.92
CA ILE A 186 -4.45 -12.25 8.00
C ILE A 186 -5.66 -13.13 8.32
N ALA A 187 -5.91 -13.44 9.60
CA ALA A 187 -7.07 -14.24 10.01
C ALA A 187 -8.40 -13.55 9.65
N ALA A 188 -8.52 -12.24 9.89
CA ALA A 188 -9.70 -11.45 9.55
C ALA A 188 -9.94 -11.41 8.04
N ALA A 189 -8.90 -11.21 7.23
CA ALA A 189 -8.99 -11.22 5.77
C ALA A 189 -9.39 -12.61 5.23
N SER A 190 -8.78 -13.67 5.74
CA SER A 190 -9.14 -15.04 5.37
C SER A 190 -10.60 -15.34 5.70
N ALA A 191 -11.11 -14.92 6.86
CA ALA A 191 -12.51 -15.10 7.26
C ALA A 191 -13.47 -14.22 6.45
N HIS A 192 -13.04 -13.02 6.02
CA HIS A 192 -13.87 -12.10 5.24
C HIS A 192 -14.10 -12.57 3.79
N TYR A 193 -13.10 -13.22 3.20
CA TYR A 193 -13.14 -13.67 1.81
C TYR A 193 -13.40 -15.17 1.64
N SER A 194 -13.40 -15.97 2.72
CA SER A 194 -13.65 -17.41 2.70
C SER A 194 -14.90 -17.76 3.50
N SER A 195 -15.75 -18.60 2.96
CA SER A 195 -16.94 -19.16 3.65
C SER A 195 -16.63 -20.44 4.46
N SER A 196 -15.45 -21.02 4.34
CA SER A 196 -15.03 -22.25 5.03
C SER A 196 -14.09 -21.92 6.20
N GLY A 197 -14.32 -22.55 7.34
CA GLY A 197 -13.60 -22.36 8.62
C GLY A 197 -12.06 -22.26 8.55
N GLU A 198 -11.34 -22.45 9.65
CA GLU A 198 -9.86 -22.29 9.68
C GLU A 198 -9.21 -23.04 8.51
N PRO A 199 -8.51 -22.34 7.59
CA PRO A 199 -7.98 -22.98 6.41
C PRO A 199 -6.87 -23.95 6.80
N GLN A 200 -7.07 -25.22 6.49
CA GLN A 200 -6.03 -26.24 6.58
C GLN A 200 -4.81 -25.78 5.77
N VAL A 201 -3.60 -25.92 6.35
CA VAL A 201 -2.35 -25.59 5.66
C VAL A 201 -2.18 -26.56 4.49
N ARG A 202 -2.34 -26.05 3.27
CA ARG A 202 -2.19 -26.81 2.02
C ARG A 202 -1.83 -25.91 0.86
N LEU A 203 -1.15 -26.41 -0.15
CA LEU A 203 -0.96 -25.65 -1.38
C LEU A 203 -2.29 -25.56 -2.14
N ARG A 204 -2.55 -24.37 -2.66
CA ARG A 204 -3.74 -24.06 -3.47
C ARG A 204 -3.36 -23.97 -4.94
N SER A 205 -4.25 -24.40 -5.83
CA SER A 205 -4.02 -24.41 -7.28
C SER A 205 -4.05 -23.00 -7.91
N GLY A 206 -4.86 -22.09 -7.36
CA GLY A 206 -5.03 -20.75 -7.92
C GLY A 206 -3.80 -19.86 -7.74
N VAL A 207 -3.59 -18.96 -8.70
CA VAL A 207 -2.52 -17.95 -8.69
C VAL A 207 -3.10 -16.60 -8.29
N ALA A 208 -2.47 -15.94 -7.33
CA ALA A 208 -2.80 -14.57 -6.94
C ALA A 208 -1.86 -13.59 -7.65
N ILE A 209 -2.40 -12.56 -8.28
CA ILE A 209 -1.59 -11.52 -8.91
C ILE A 209 -1.29 -10.43 -7.88
N VAL A 210 0.00 -10.17 -7.64
CA VAL A 210 0.50 -9.10 -6.76
C VAL A 210 1.20 -8.04 -7.61
N SER A 211 0.54 -6.90 -7.76
CA SER A 211 1.02 -5.76 -8.56
C SER A 211 1.45 -4.56 -7.71
N SER A 212 1.06 -4.54 -6.44
CA SER A 212 1.45 -3.47 -5.51
C SER A 212 2.89 -3.65 -5.02
N PRO A 213 3.66 -2.56 -4.81
CA PRO A 213 5.02 -2.66 -4.29
C PRO A 213 5.07 -3.29 -2.90
N LEU A 214 5.99 -4.24 -2.71
CA LEU A 214 6.23 -4.92 -1.42
C LEU A 214 6.65 -3.96 -0.31
N VAL A 215 7.27 -2.83 -0.66
CA VAL A 215 7.65 -1.79 0.31
C VAL A 215 6.46 -1.06 0.91
N HIS A 216 5.26 -1.23 0.36
CA HIS A 216 4.02 -0.68 0.87
C HIS A 216 3.12 -1.74 1.48
N MET A 217 2.28 -1.34 2.45
CA MET A 217 1.40 -2.24 3.20
C MET A 217 0.56 -3.16 2.30
N SER A 218 0.02 -2.64 1.21
CA SER A 218 -0.83 -3.43 0.29
C SER A 218 -0.07 -4.58 -0.38
N GLY A 219 1.15 -4.35 -0.86
CA GLY A 219 1.99 -5.38 -1.48
C GLY A 219 2.49 -6.40 -0.46
N LEU A 220 3.05 -5.92 0.64
CA LEU A 220 3.58 -6.77 1.71
C LEU A 220 2.49 -7.66 2.32
N PHE A 221 1.36 -7.07 2.71
CA PHE A 221 0.26 -7.80 3.31
C PHE A 221 -0.32 -8.86 2.37
N ARG A 222 -0.55 -8.51 1.09
CA ARG A 222 -1.06 -9.47 0.10
C ARG A 222 -0.09 -10.61 -0.14
N THR A 223 1.19 -10.34 -0.19
CA THR A 223 2.21 -11.38 -0.34
C THR A 223 2.20 -12.32 0.85
N LEU A 224 2.24 -11.81 2.08
CA LEU A 224 2.20 -12.62 3.29
C LEU A 224 0.88 -13.41 3.42
N LEU A 225 -0.27 -12.79 3.12
CA LEU A 225 -1.57 -13.44 3.12
C LEU A 225 -1.58 -14.64 2.14
N ASN A 226 -1.19 -14.42 0.88
CA ASN A 226 -1.23 -15.47 -0.13
C ASN A 226 -0.25 -16.61 0.17
N ILE A 227 0.97 -16.29 0.61
CA ILE A 227 1.94 -17.30 1.04
C ILE A 227 1.39 -18.08 2.25
N SER A 228 0.87 -17.40 3.27
CA SER A 228 0.32 -18.06 4.46
C SER A 228 -0.88 -18.97 4.16
N GLU A 229 -1.58 -18.73 3.05
CA GLU A 229 -2.65 -19.57 2.53
C GLU A 229 -2.18 -20.67 1.56
N GLY A 230 -0.87 -20.78 1.29
CA GLY A 230 -0.30 -21.74 0.34
C GLY A 230 -0.67 -21.45 -1.12
N ARG A 231 -0.90 -20.17 -1.48
CA ARG A 231 -1.21 -19.77 -2.86
C ARG A 231 0.05 -19.42 -3.63
N LYS A 232 0.06 -19.80 -4.90
CA LYS A 232 1.02 -19.29 -5.88
C LYS A 232 0.80 -17.81 -6.12
N ILE A 233 1.88 -17.09 -6.40
CA ILE A 233 1.84 -15.65 -6.66
C ILE A 233 2.44 -15.37 -8.04
N ALA A 234 1.76 -14.62 -8.89
CA ALA A 234 2.36 -13.93 -10.03
C ALA A 234 2.71 -12.51 -9.58
N LEU A 235 4.01 -12.24 -9.46
CA LEU A 235 4.56 -11.01 -8.89
C LEU A 235 5.01 -10.06 -10.00
N LEU A 236 4.29 -8.95 -10.19
CA LEU A 236 4.71 -7.90 -11.11
C LEU A 236 5.79 -7.02 -10.46
N GLU A 237 6.84 -6.70 -11.19
CA GLU A 237 7.86 -5.76 -10.76
C GLU A 237 7.26 -4.38 -10.50
N ARG A 238 6.39 -3.95 -11.43
CA ARG A 238 5.55 -2.76 -11.34
C ARG A 238 4.27 -2.99 -12.13
N PHE A 239 3.21 -2.28 -11.79
CA PHE A 239 1.97 -2.36 -12.55
C PHE A 239 2.15 -1.76 -13.95
N ARG A 240 1.80 -2.53 -14.97
CA ARG A 240 1.59 -2.10 -16.35
C ARG A 240 0.40 -2.88 -16.90
N VAL A 241 -0.45 -2.22 -17.66
CA VAL A 241 -1.69 -2.83 -18.15
C VAL A 241 -1.43 -4.08 -18.99
N PRO A 242 -0.52 -4.09 -20.00
CA PRO A 242 -0.30 -5.27 -20.82
C PRO A 242 0.15 -6.49 -20.01
N GLU A 243 1.15 -6.33 -19.13
CA GLU A 243 1.67 -7.43 -18.30
C GLU A 243 0.61 -7.93 -17.29
N PHE A 244 -0.18 -7.02 -16.72
CA PHE A 244 -1.27 -7.39 -15.81
C PHE A 244 -2.36 -8.18 -16.55
N VAL A 245 -2.78 -7.74 -17.73
CA VAL A 245 -3.81 -8.41 -18.55
C VAL A 245 -3.33 -9.78 -19.00
N ASP A 246 -2.07 -9.92 -19.41
CA ASP A 246 -1.48 -11.21 -19.74
C ASP A 246 -1.56 -12.19 -18.56
N LEU A 247 -1.18 -11.76 -17.35
CA LEU A 247 -1.29 -12.59 -16.15
C LEU A 247 -2.74 -12.98 -15.83
N VAL A 248 -3.70 -12.06 -15.97
CA VAL A 248 -5.13 -12.34 -15.74
C VAL A 248 -5.61 -13.39 -16.75
N THR A 249 -5.26 -13.25 -18.01
CA THR A 249 -5.66 -14.17 -19.09
C THR A 249 -5.06 -15.57 -18.91
N ARG A 250 -3.77 -15.64 -18.57
CA ARG A 250 -3.04 -16.92 -18.36
C ARG A 250 -3.50 -17.66 -17.11
N HIS A 251 -3.60 -16.95 -15.99
CA HIS A 251 -3.89 -17.60 -14.70
C HIS A 251 -5.35 -17.65 -14.34
N ARG A 252 -6.20 -16.92 -15.04
CA ARG A 252 -7.67 -16.92 -14.87
C ARG A 252 -8.09 -16.79 -13.39
N PRO A 253 -7.57 -15.80 -12.62
CA PRO A 253 -7.93 -15.63 -11.22
C PRO A 253 -9.40 -15.24 -11.07
N ARG A 254 -10.07 -15.71 -10.01
CA ARG A 254 -11.42 -15.26 -9.68
C ARG A 254 -11.45 -13.89 -8.99
N ALA A 255 -10.35 -13.50 -8.39
CA ALA A 255 -10.23 -12.21 -7.72
C ALA A 255 -8.88 -11.56 -8.03
N VAL A 256 -8.90 -10.26 -8.30
CA VAL A 256 -7.69 -9.44 -8.46
C VAL A 256 -7.76 -8.19 -7.58
N SER A 257 -6.64 -7.51 -7.43
CA SER A 257 -6.58 -6.25 -6.71
C SER A 257 -6.01 -5.15 -7.60
N LEU A 258 -6.75 -4.08 -7.74
CA LEU A 258 -6.34 -2.90 -8.49
C LEU A 258 -6.58 -1.65 -7.62
N VAL A 259 -5.57 -0.80 -7.52
CA VAL A 259 -5.77 0.53 -6.93
C VAL A 259 -6.63 1.39 -7.87
N PRO A 260 -7.30 2.44 -7.40
CA PRO A 260 -8.21 3.25 -8.22
C PRO A 260 -7.61 3.75 -9.54
N SER A 261 -6.35 4.20 -9.52
CA SER A 261 -5.63 4.62 -10.73
C SER A 261 -5.37 3.48 -11.71
N ALA A 262 -5.11 2.26 -11.21
CA ALA A 262 -4.93 1.09 -12.07
C ALA A 262 -6.25 0.65 -12.73
N LEU A 263 -7.39 0.79 -12.04
CA LEU A 263 -8.72 0.62 -12.64
C LEU A 263 -8.94 1.58 -13.80
N ALA A 264 -8.62 2.87 -13.61
CA ALA A 264 -8.72 3.87 -14.65
C ALA A 264 -7.79 3.55 -15.83
N MET A 265 -6.52 3.17 -15.56
CA MET A 265 -5.57 2.78 -16.61
C MET A 265 -6.05 1.58 -17.45
N VAL A 266 -6.72 0.59 -16.84
CA VAL A 266 -7.28 -0.56 -17.55
C VAL A 266 -8.46 -0.12 -18.44
N LEU A 267 -9.31 0.79 -17.96
CA LEU A 267 -10.40 1.37 -18.75
C LEU A 267 -9.86 2.18 -19.94
N ASP A 268 -8.87 3.02 -19.68
CA ASP A 268 -8.26 3.90 -20.71
C ASP A 268 -7.52 3.12 -21.82
N ALA A 269 -6.93 1.98 -21.44
CA ALA A 269 -6.25 1.10 -22.38
C ALA A 269 -7.23 0.26 -23.24
N ASP A 270 -8.54 0.48 -23.07
CA ASP A 270 -9.60 -0.19 -23.81
C ASP A 270 -9.47 -1.73 -23.81
N VAL A 271 -9.04 -2.29 -22.67
CA VAL A 271 -8.84 -3.75 -22.52
C VAL A 271 -10.14 -4.49 -22.89
N PRO A 272 -10.07 -5.55 -23.72
CA PRO A 272 -11.25 -6.32 -24.09
C PRO A 272 -11.92 -6.98 -22.88
N PRO A 273 -13.26 -6.99 -22.77
CA PRO A 273 -13.98 -7.62 -21.65
C PRO A 273 -13.62 -9.10 -21.43
N GLU A 274 -13.25 -9.80 -22.50
CA GLU A 274 -12.86 -11.20 -22.48
C GLU A 274 -11.65 -11.49 -21.58
N ALA A 275 -10.78 -10.51 -21.38
CA ALA A 275 -9.64 -10.63 -20.48
C ALA A 275 -10.06 -10.84 -19.00
N PHE A 276 -11.26 -10.38 -18.64
CA PHE A 276 -11.77 -10.46 -17.27
C PHE A 276 -12.83 -11.54 -17.03
N LEU A 277 -13.11 -12.41 -18.01
CA LEU A 277 -14.15 -13.46 -17.91
C LEU A 277 -14.01 -14.38 -16.69
N SER A 278 -12.81 -14.61 -16.20
CA SER A 278 -12.57 -15.42 -14.99
C SER A 278 -12.72 -14.64 -13.68
N VAL A 279 -12.69 -13.32 -13.76
CA VAL A 279 -12.66 -12.43 -12.58
C VAL A 279 -14.08 -12.15 -12.12
N GLU A 280 -14.38 -12.51 -10.88
CA GLU A 280 -15.66 -12.20 -10.24
C GLU A 280 -15.57 -10.92 -9.42
N VAL A 281 -14.38 -10.64 -8.90
CA VAL A 281 -14.14 -9.57 -7.91
C VAL A 281 -12.86 -8.81 -8.20
N VAL A 282 -12.96 -7.49 -8.17
CA VAL A 282 -11.80 -6.59 -8.06
C VAL A 282 -11.85 -5.88 -6.71
N THR A 283 -10.87 -6.15 -5.84
CA THR A 283 -10.72 -5.37 -4.61
C THR A 283 -9.96 -4.08 -4.89
N SER A 284 -10.45 -2.94 -4.40
CA SER A 284 -9.80 -1.64 -4.59
C SER A 284 -9.63 -0.90 -3.27
N GLY A 285 -8.46 -0.30 -3.07
CA GLY A 285 -8.15 0.40 -1.82
C GLY A 285 -6.91 1.28 -1.97
N THR A 286 -6.37 1.73 -0.84
CA THR A 286 -5.19 2.59 -0.72
C THR A 286 -5.38 4.05 -1.13
N ALA A 287 -6.41 4.38 -1.90
CA ALA A 287 -6.80 5.73 -2.29
C ALA A 287 -8.32 5.79 -2.47
N PRO A 288 -8.94 6.97 -2.46
CA PRO A 288 -10.36 7.12 -2.77
C PRO A 288 -10.67 6.62 -4.19
N LEU A 289 -11.70 5.77 -4.31
CA LEU A 289 -12.19 5.27 -5.60
C LEU A 289 -13.32 6.19 -6.08
N PRO A 290 -13.16 6.87 -7.24
CA PRO A 290 -14.24 7.63 -7.84
C PRO A 290 -15.41 6.71 -8.23
N ALA A 291 -16.63 7.13 -7.91
CA ALA A 291 -17.83 6.33 -8.19
C ALA A 291 -18.00 6.06 -9.69
N GLU A 292 -17.67 7.04 -10.53
CA GLU A 292 -17.70 6.95 -11.99
C GLU A 292 -16.75 5.88 -12.53
N VAL A 293 -15.53 5.78 -11.98
CA VAL A 293 -14.55 4.74 -12.37
C VAL A 293 -15.06 3.37 -11.95
N GLN A 294 -15.63 3.26 -10.74
CA GLN A 294 -16.24 2.02 -10.27
C GLN A 294 -17.35 1.56 -11.19
N ILE A 295 -18.32 2.46 -11.50
CA ILE A 295 -19.47 2.17 -12.36
C ILE A 295 -19.02 1.78 -13.77
N ALA A 296 -18.10 2.53 -14.37
CA ALA A 296 -17.60 2.25 -15.70
C ALA A 296 -16.93 0.87 -15.78
N PHE A 297 -16.12 0.52 -14.77
CA PHE A 297 -15.43 -0.77 -14.70
C PHE A 297 -16.42 -1.94 -14.53
N GLU A 298 -17.36 -1.83 -13.58
CA GLU A 298 -18.41 -2.83 -13.35
C GLU A 298 -19.27 -3.04 -14.59
N LYS A 299 -19.67 -1.94 -15.26
CA LYS A 299 -20.50 -1.99 -16.48
C LYS A 299 -19.74 -2.64 -17.65
N ARG A 300 -18.45 -2.32 -17.83
CA ARG A 300 -17.67 -2.81 -18.96
C ARG A 300 -17.31 -4.29 -18.82
N TYR A 301 -16.88 -4.71 -17.63
CA TYR A 301 -16.32 -6.05 -17.41
C TYR A 301 -17.27 -7.03 -16.73
N GLY A 302 -18.42 -6.58 -16.22
CA GLY A 302 -19.37 -7.44 -15.50
C GLY A 302 -18.85 -7.96 -14.15
N VAL A 303 -17.83 -7.31 -13.57
CA VAL A 303 -17.16 -7.72 -12.33
C VAL A 303 -17.54 -6.82 -11.16
N ALA A 304 -17.65 -7.37 -9.96
CA ALA A 304 -17.89 -6.57 -8.76
C ALA A 304 -16.62 -5.84 -8.33
N VAL A 305 -16.64 -4.52 -8.22
CA VAL A 305 -15.55 -3.74 -7.65
C VAL A 305 -15.85 -3.48 -6.18
N LEU A 306 -14.98 -3.97 -5.29
CA LEU A 306 -15.14 -3.95 -3.84
C LEU A 306 -14.16 -2.96 -3.20
N PRO A 307 -14.56 -1.71 -2.93
CA PRO A 307 -13.75 -0.76 -2.22
C PRO A 307 -13.41 -1.22 -0.80
N SER A 308 -12.25 -0.81 -0.30
CA SER A 308 -11.81 -1.08 1.06
C SER A 308 -11.03 0.09 1.65
N TYR A 309 -11.12 0.25 2.96
CA TYR A 309 -10.34 1.21 3.73
C TYR A 309 -9.39 0.49 4.68
N GLY A 310 -8.20 1.01 4.80
CA GLY A 310 -7.19 0.54 5.72
C GLY A 310 -6.02 1.51 5.77
N ALA A 311 -5.27 1.45 6.84
CA ALA A 311 -4.07 2.25 7.01
C ALA A 311 -2.91 1.38 7.50
N THR A 312 -1.69 1.87 7.32
CA THR A 312 -0.47 1.14 7.72
C THR A 312 -0.50 0.82 9.21
N GLU A 313 -0.99 1.74 10.03
CA GLU A 313 -1.08 1.64 11.50
C GLU A 313 -1.91 0.42 11.97
N PHE A 314 -2.78 -0.10 11.13
CA PHE A 314 -3.65 -1.25 11.45
C PHE A 314 -3.20 -2.56 10.79
N ALA A 315 -2.02 -2.57 10.18
CA ALA A 315 -1.45 -3.70 9.46
C ALA A 315 -2.35 -4.22 8.31
N GLY A 316 -3.27 -3.40 7.79
CA GLY A 316 -4.14 -3.78 6.67
C GLY A 316 -5.55 -3.21 6.72
N GLY A 317 -6.53 -4.03 6.32
CA GLY A 317 -7.91 -3.62 6.18
C GLY A 317 -8.63 -3.32 7.50
N VAL A 318 -9.45 -2.27 7.48
CA VAL A 318 -10.32 -1.83 8.59
C VAL A 318 -11.78 -2.01 8.22
N ALA A 319 -12.17 -1.53 7.03
CA ALA A 319 -13.50 -1.68 6.47
C ALA A 319 -13.42 -2.15 5.03
N GLY A 320 -14.45 -2.85 4.57
CA GLY A 320 -14.47 -3.36 3.21
C GLY A 320 -15.82 -3.90 2.78
N TRP A 321 -15.95 -4.04 1.48
CA TRP A 321 -17.04 -4.76 0.85
C TRP A 321 -16.68 -6.24 0.68
N ASN A 322 -17.69 -7.10 0.70
CA ASN A 322 -17.65 -8.45 0.17
C ASN A 322 -18.77 -8.65 -0.86
N LEU A 323 -18.77 -9.77 -1.57
CA LEU A 323 -19.76 -10.03 -2.62
C LEU A 323 -21.22 -10.01 -2.12
N ALA A 324 -21.48 -10.48 -0.92
CA ALA A 324 -22.82 -10.48 -0.33
C ALA A 324 -23.32 -9.04 -0.11
N LEU A 325 -22.50 -8.20 0.53
CA LEU A 325 -22.80 -6.78 0.70
C LEU A 325 -22.95 -6.07 -0.65
N HIS A 326 -22.10 -6.39 -1.64
CA HIS A 326 -22.16 -5.77 -2.95
C HIS A 326 -23.49 -6.09 -3.65
N ARG A 327 -23.92 -7.35 -3.66
CA ARG A 327 -25.18 -7.77 -4.29
C ARG A 327 -26.40 -7.07 -3.69
N GLU A 328 -26.38 -6.81 -2.40
CA GLU A 328 -27.52 -6.24 -1.67
C GLU A 328 -27.52 -4.70 -1.67
N TRP A 329 -26.33 -4.06 -1.59
CA TRP A 329 -26.22 -2.66 -1.22
C TRP A 329 -25.49 -1.78 -2.24
N ALA A 330 -24.87 -2.33 -3.31
CA ALA A 330 -23.95 -1.59 -4.19
C ALA A 330 -24.56 -0.28 -4.72
N GLU A 331 -25.81 -0.30 -5.18
CA GLU A 331 -26.48 0.90 -5.73
C GLU A 331 -26.77 1.94 -4.67
N ARG A 332 -27.24 1.50 -3.48
CA ARG A 332 -27.65 2.39 -2.39
C ARG A 332 -26.49 2.98 -1.59
N LYS A 333 -25.35 2.33 -1.58
CA LYS A 333 -24.18 2.68 -0.75
C LYS A 333 -22.92 2.96 -1.57
N ARG A 334 -23.11 3.37 -2.80
CA ARG A 334 -21.99 3.73 -3.70
C ARG A 334 -21.19 4.89 -3.11
N GLY A 335 -19.85 4.83 -3.27
CA GLY A 335 -18.92 5.78 -2.64
C GLY A 335 -18.53 5.42 -1.20
N SER A 336 -19.17 4.40 -0.59
CA SER A 336 -18.75 3.85 0.70
C SER A 336 -17.57 2.90 0.50
N VAL A 337 -16.72 2.79 1.52
CA VAL A 337 -15.65 1.78 1.61
C VAL A 337 -16.12 0.48 2.28
N GLY A 338 -17.43 0.27 2.42
CA GLY A 338 -18.02 -0.90 3.04
C GLY A 338 -18.27 -0.77 4.53
N ARG A 339 -18.39 -1.90 5.21
CA ARG A 339 -18.58 -1.99 6.66
C ARG A 339 -17.28 -2.38 7.36
N PRO A 340 -17.11 -2.06 8.66
CA PRO A 340 -16.01 -2.58 9.46
C PRO A 340 -15.88 -4.10 9.32
N GLN A 341 -14.65 -4.59 9.13
CA GLN A 341 -14.38 -6.01 9.02
C GLN A 341 -14.62 -6.71 10.37
N LYS A 342 -14.91 -8.02 10.33
CA LYS A 342 -15.14 -8.80 11.55
C LYS A 342 -13.95 -8.65 12.53
N GLY A 343 -14.27 -8.26 13.76
CA GLY A 343 -13.27 -8.02 14.80
C GLY A 343 -12.57 -6.65 14.75
N ARG A 344 -13.03 -5.75 13.86
CA ARG A 344 -12.62 -4.34 13.84
C ARG A 344 -13.74 -3.47 14.38
N GLU A 345 -13.42 -2.60 15.31
CA GLU A 345 -14.32 -1.57 15.80
C GLU A 345 -13.87 -0.21 15.24
N VAL A 346 -14.82 0.55 14.71
CA VAL A 346 -14.61 1.88 14.13
C VAL A 346 -15.65 2.81 14.72
N ARG A 347 -15.21 4.00 15.11
CA ARG A 347 -16.10 5.07 15.54
C ARG A 347 -15.73 6.39 14.89
N ILE A 348 -16.67 7.29 14.86
CA ILE A 348 -16.48 8.65 14.39
C ILE A 348 -16.55 9.58 15.60
N VAL A 349 -15.56 10.44 15.76
CA VAL A 349 -15.49 11.39 16.86
C VAL A 349 -15.33 12.82 16.37
N SER A 350 -15.86 13.75 17.14
CA SER A 350 -15.65 15.19 16.91
C SER A 350 -14.15 15.52 16.91
N VAL A 351 -13.71 16.29 15.91
CA VAL A 351 -12.32 16.79 15.87
C VAL A 351 -12.00 17.82 16.95
N THR A 352 -13.04 18.41 17.58
CA THR A 352 -12.88 19.50 18.55
C THR A 352 -12.71 18.98 19.97
N ASP A 353 -13.59 18.04 20.39
CA ASP A 353 -13.68 17.59 21.78
C ASP A 353 -13.61 16.06 21.93
N GLY A 354 -13.53 15.29 20.84
CA GLY A 354 -13.42 13.83 20.87
C GLY A 354 -14.71 13.10 21.21
N THR A 355 -15.87 13.80 21.29
CA THR A 355 -17.16 13.15 21.53
C THR A 355 -17.58 12.28 20.34
N GLU A 356 -18.25 11.15 20.60
CA GLU A 356 -18.71 10.27 19.55
C GLU A 356 -19.86 10.91 18.77
N MET A 357 -19.77 10.83 17.43
CA MET A 357 -20.72 11.46 16.51
C MET A 357 -21.91 10.55 16.23
N ALA A 358 -23.08 11.13 16.03
CA ALA A 358 -24.25 10.38 15.60
C ALA A 358 -24.10 9.85 14.17
N ALA A 359 -24.86 8.79 13.86
CA ALA A 359 -24.83 8.17 12.52
C ALA A 359 -25.10 9.20 11.41
N GLY A 360 -24.24 9.20 10.40
CA GLY A 360 -24.26 10.10 9.25
C GLY A 360 -23.55 11.43 9.47
N GLN A 361 -23.14 11.77 10.69
CA GLN A 361 -22.35 12.98 10.96
C GLN A 361 -20.86 12.72 10.67
N GLN A 362 -20.21 13.74 10.11
CA GLN A 362 -18.80 13.71 9.79
C GLN A 362 -17.95 13.97 11.06
N GLY A 363 -16.85 13.24 11.17
CA GLY A 363 -15.85 13.46 12.20
C GLY A 363 -14.56 12.73 11.87
N ARG A 364 -13.64 12.66 12.83
CA ARG A 364 -12.40 11.92 12.74
C ARG A 364 -12.67 10.45 12.94
N ILE A 365 -12.07 9.61 12.08
CA ILE A 365 -12.15 8.16 12.18
C ILE A 365 -11.20 7.68 13.28
N GLU A 366 -11.71 6.89 14.20
CA GLU A 366 -10.91 6.15 15.17
C GLU A 366 -11.16 4.65 15.03
N VAL A 367 -10.08 3.89 15.15
CA VAL A 367 -10.09 2.42 15.00
C VAL A 367 -9.54 1.79 16.26
N ARG A 368 -10.23 0.79 16.78
CA ARG A 368 -9.76 0.04 17.95
C ARG A 368 -8.72 -0.98 17.53
N THR A 369 -7.54 -0.94 18.17
CA THR A 369 -6.45 -1.88 17.92
C THR A 369 -6.73 -3.23 18.61
N THR A 370 -5.97 -4.26 18.23
CA THR A 370 -6.00 -5.57 18.88
C THR A 370 -5.63 -5.53 20.37
N GLY A 371 -4.92 -4.48 20.81
CA GLY A 371 -4.63 -4.19 22.22
C GLY A 371 -5.75 -3.49 22.99
N GLY A 372 -6.90 -3.23 22.34
CA GLY A 372 -8.07 -2.61 22.97
C GLY A 372 -8.04 -1.09 23.03
N HIS A 373 -6.98 -0.44 22.54
CA HIS A 373 -6.85 1.02 22.51
C HIS A 373 -7.44 1.61 21.24
N TRP A 374 -8.09 2.77 21.36
CA TRP A 374 -8.51 3.57 20.23
C TRP A 374 -7.33 4.35 19.65
N VAL A 375 -7.11 4.21 18.36
CA VAL A 375 -6.11 4.97 17.61
C VAL A 375 -6.82 5.96 16.70
N ALA A 376 -6.55 7.22 16.92
CA ALA A 376 -7.05 8.31 16.09
C ALA A 376 -6.28 8.33 14.76
N THR A 377 -7.02 8.32 13.66
CA THR A 377 -6.45 8.56 12.34
C THR A 377 -6.44 10.06 12.01
N THR A 378 -5.82 10.42 10.91
CA THR A 378 -5.99 11.76 10.31
C THR A 378 -7.16 11.78 9.32
N ASP A 379 -7.80 10.66 9.06
CA ASP A 379 -8.89 10.55 8.10
C ASP A 379 -10.21 11.05 8.72
N LEU A 380 -10.96 11.78 7.91
CA LEU A 380 -12.32 12.22 8.20
C LEU A 380 -13.31 11.31 7.49
N GLY A 381 -14.43 11.05 8.14
CA GLY A 381 -15.47 10.23 7.56
C GLY A 381 -16.74 10.20 8.39
N ARG A 382 -17.69 9.40 7.97
CA ARG A 382 -18.95 9.15 8.68
C ARG A 382 -19.37 7.69 8.53
N ILE A 383 -20.06 7.18 9.51
CA ILE A 383 -20.74 5.89 9.46
C ILE A 383 -22.25 6.18 9.37
N ASP A 384 -22.92 5.62 8.37
CA ASP A 384 -24.35 5.80 8.23
C ASP A 384 -25.17 4.84 9.13
N ARG A 385 -26.51 4.99 9.11
CA ARG A 385 -27.42 4.18 9.95
C ARG A 385 -27.36 2.68 9.64
N ASP A 386 -26.91 2.32 8.44
CA ASP A 386 -26.73 0.93 7.99
C ASP A 386 -25.32 0.40 8.26
N GLY A 387 -24.45 1.17 8.93
CA GLY A 387 -23.10 0.82 9.32
C GLY A 387 -22.06 0.91 8.21
N PHE A 388 -22.36 1.61 7.09
CA PHE A 388 -21.40 1.83 6.02
C PHE A 388 -20.50 3.03 6.30
N LEU A 389 -19.20 2.83 6.15
CA LEU A 389 -18.17 3.87 6.31
C LEU A 389 -17.95 4.61 4.99
N PHE A 390 -17.98 5.93 5.06
CA PHE A 390 -17.61 6.83 3.97
C PHE A 390 -16.39 7.63 4.39
N ILE A 391 -15.42 7.79 3.48
CA ILE A 391 -14.21 8.58 3.70
C ILE A 391 -14.42 9.94 3.05
N ASP A 392 -14.39 10.99 3.84
CA ASP A 392 -14.68 12.35 3.38
C ASP A 392 -13.42 13.20 3.17
N GLY A 393 -12.25 12.75 3.66
CA GLY A 393 -10.97 13.45 3.49
C GLY A 393 -10.01 13.20 4.63
N ARG A 394 -9.08 14.16 4.83
CA ARG A 394 -8.07 14.10 5.91
C ARG A 394 -7.97 15.44 6.64
N THR A 395 -7.67 15.39 7.91
CA THR A 395 -7.46 16.59 8.74
C THR A 395 -6.15 17.31 8.41
N ASP A 396 -5.14 16.56 7.99
CA ASP A 396 -3.79 17.03 7.70
C ASP A 396 -3.60 17.48 6.23
N ASP A 397 -4.53 17.17 5.33
CA ASP A 397 -4.51 17.66 3.94
C ASP A 397 -5.20 19.02 3.77
N ALA A 398 -5.82 19.54 4.82
CA ALA A 398 -6.58 20.79 4.73
C ALA A 398 -5.66 21.99 4.45
N ILE A 399 -6.02 22.73 3.43
CA ILE A 399 -5.38 24.00 3.06
C ILE A 399 -5.98 25.12 3.88
N ILE A 400 -5.15 25.88 4.60
CA ILE A 400 -5.63 27.00 5.43
C ILE A 400 -5.51 28.30 4.64
N ARG A 401 -6.61 28.71 4.01
CA ARG A 401 -6.69 29.91 3.19
C ARG A 401 -7.38 31.06 3.95
N GLY A 402 -6.61 32.01 4.44
CA GLY A 402 -7.17 33.20 5.13
C GLY A 402 -8.06 32.83 6.32
N GLY A 403 -7.73 31.76 7.06
CA GLY A 403 -8.51 31.25 8.17
C GLY A 403 -9.60 30.23 7.79
N PHE A 404 -9.92 30.07 6.50
CA PHE A 404 -10.84 29.06 6.02
C PHE A 404 -10.11 27.74 5.77
N LYS A 405 -10.74 26.64 6.19
CA LYS A 405 -10.26 25.27 5.94
C LYS A 405 -10.81 24.76 4.60
N VAL A 406 -9.92 24.49 3.64
CA VAL A 406 -10.23 23.99 2.31
C VAL A 406 -9.77 22.53 2.19
N SER A 407 -10.68 21.65 1.82
CA SER A 407 -10.37 20.25 1.52
C SER A 407 -9.87 20.11 0.07
N PRO A 408 -8.64 19.64 -0.19
CA PRO A 408 -8.21 19.31 -1.54
C PRO A 408 -9.10 18.29 -2.24
N ASN A 409 -9.68 17.34 -1.48
CA ASN A 409 -10.55 16.31 -2.01
C ASN A 409 -11.84 16.88 -2.60
N ASP A 410 -12.39 17.95 -2.04
CA ASP A 410 -13.60 18.61 -2.59
C ASP A 410 -13.30 19.21 -3.96
N ILE A 411 -12.12 19.82 -4.10
CA ILE A 411 -11.65 20.37 -5.37
C ILE A 411 -11.45 19.26 -6.40
N VAL A 412 -10.75 18.19 -6.02
CA VAL A 412 -10.50 17.03 -6.90
C VAL A 412 -11.82 16.39 -7.33
N LYS A 413 -12.76 16.21 -6.40
CA LYS A 413 -14.08 15.64 -6.70
C LYS A 413 -14.87 16.52 -7.68
N ALA A 414 -14.85 17.83 -7.47
CA ALA A 414 -15.52 18.76 -8.37
C ALA A 414 -14.87 18.74 -9.78
N LEU A 415 -13.55 18.75 -9.88
CA LEU A 415 -12.84 18.66 -11.16
C LEU A 415 -13.14 17.36 -11.90
N ARG A 416 -13.12 16.21 -11.22
CA ARG A 416 -13.44 14.91 -11.82
C ARG A 416 -14.89 14.80 -12.31
N SER A 417 -15.81 15.64 -11.84
CA SER A 417 -17.17 15.68 -12.37
C SER A 417 -17.28 16.42 -13.72
N HIS A 418 -16.22 17.05 -14.21
CA HIS A 418 -16.17 17.67 -15.52
C HIS A 418 -15.90 16.61 -16.60
N PRO A 419 -16.69 16.52 -17.69
CA PRO A 419 -16.60 15.45 -18.68
C PRO A 419 -15.24 15.37 -19.42
N ALA A 420 -14.50 16.48 -19.51
CA ALA A 420 -13.18 16.49 -20.12
C ALA A 420 -12.04 16.08 -19.16
N VAL A 421 -12.32 15.89 -17.86
CA VAL A 421 -11.29 15.59 -16.86
C VAL A 421 -11.22 14.09 -16.61
N ARG A 422 -10.04 13.53 -16.87
CA ARG A 422 -9.70 12.13 -16.57
C ARG A 422 -9.32 11.95 -15.09
N ASP A 423 -8.40 12.78 -14.61
CA ASP A 423 -7.93 12.76 -13.23
C ASP A 423 -7.49 14.16 -12.77
N ALA A 424 -7.44 14.37 -11.47
CA ALA A 424 -7.07 15.64 -10.89
C ALA A 424 -6.30 15.46 -9.57
N GLY A 425 -5.42 16.42 -9.29
CA GLY A 425 -4.74 16.56 -8.00
C GLY A 425 -4.85 17.99 -7.50
N SER A 426 -4.95 18.18 -6.18
CA SER A 426 -4.95 19.50 -5.57
C SER A 426 -4.04 19.51 -4.34
N THR A 427 -3.37 20.65 -4.12
CA THR A 427 -2.47 20.87 -2.98
C THR A 427 -2.50 22.34 -2.57
N GLY A 428 -1.99 22.63 -1.36
CA GLY A 428 -1.77 24.01 -0.90
C GLY A 428 -0.37 24.49 -1.28
N LEU A 429 -0.30 25.72 -1.77
CA LEU A 429 0.97 26.45 -1.90
C LEU A 429 1.00 27.60 -0.89
N PRO A 430 2.17 27.99 -0.40
CA PRO A 430 2.33 29.18 0.44
C PRO A 430 1.82 30.45 -0.27
N ASP A 431 1.19 31.33 0.48
CA ASP A 431 0.71 32.65 0.02
C ASP A 431 0.97 33.67 1.15
N GLU A 432 1.64 34.77 0.84
CA GLU A 432 2.06 35.77 1.84
C GLU A 432 0.87 36.41 2.59
N ARG A 433 -0.27 36.56 1.93
CA ARG A 433 -1.45 37.22 2.50
C ARG A 433 -2.43 36.25 3.14
N LEU A 434 -2.61 35.06 2.56
CA LEU A 434 -3.66 34.11 2.96
C LEU A 434 -3.10 32.90 3.71
N GLY A 435 -1.78 32.83 3.94
CA GLY A 435 -1.08 31.71 4.50
C GLY A 435 -0.91 30.58 3.47
N GLN A 436 -2.00 30.06 2.94
CA GLN A 436 -1.98 29.11 1.83
C GLN A 436 -3.08 29.41 0.83
N VAL A 437 -2.86 28.99 -0.42
CA VAL A 437 -3.90 28.97 -1.47
C VAL A 437 -3.96 27.59 -2.11
N PRO A 438 -5.17 27.08 -2.43
CA PRO A 438 -5.31 25.86 -3.19
C PRO A 438 -4.86 26.06 -4.62
N VAL A 439 -4.19 25.04 -5.17
CA VAL A 439 -3.85 24.90 -6.59
C VAL A 439 -4.26 23.53 -7.07
N ALA A 440 -4.51 23.36 -8.37
CA ALA A 440 -4.92 22.09 -8.94
C ALA A 440 -4.24 21.81 -10.28
N ALA A 441 -3.87 20.55 -10.49
CA ALA A 441 -3.41 20.03 -11.77
C ALA A 441 -4.41 18.98 -12.29
N VAL A 442 -4.61 18.94 -13.61
CA VAL A 442 -5.62 18.11 -14.26
C VAL A 442 -5.04 17.36 -15.43
N GLU A 443 -5.31 16.07 -15.53
CA GLU A 443 -5.19 15.26 -16.74
C GLU A 443 -6.53 15.28 -17.47
N LEU A 444 -6.51 15.54 -18.77
CA LEU A 444 -7.72 15.45 -19.59
C LEU A 444 -7.96 14.02 -20.10
N ALA A 445 -9.22 13.71 -20.36
CA ALA A 445 -9.59 12.48 -21.03
C ALA A 445 -9.06 12.47 -22.47
N SER A 446 -8.79 11.29 -23.02
CA SER A 446 -8.26 11.13 -24.37
C SER A 446 -9.16 11.82 -25.41
N GLY A 447 -8.57 12.70 -26.21
CA GLY A 447 -9.29 13.48 -27.23
C GLY A 447 -10.14 14.63 -26.68
N ALA A 448 -10.21 14.82 -25.36
CA ALA A 448 -10.92 15.95 -24.77
C ALA A 448 -10.04 17.21 -24.75
N THR A 449 -10.69 18.37 -24.82
CA THR A 449 -10.05 19.68 -24.69
C THR A 449 -10.77 20.50 -23.63
N ALA A 450 -10.01 21.11 -22.76
CA ALA A 450 -10.49 22.11 -21.82
C ALA A 450 -9.34 23.02 -21.41
N THR A 451 -9.60 24.32 -21.32
CA THR A 451 -8.59 25.28 -20.83
C THR A 451 -8.65 25.39 -19.31
N PRO A 452 -7.56 25.81 -18.64
CA PRO A 452 -7.57 26.09 -17.21
C PRO A 452 -8.71 27.05 -16.80
N ASP A 453 -8.98 28.08 -17.60
CA ASP A 453 -10.01 29.07 -17.33
C ASP A 453 -11.42 28.47 -17.38
N GLN A 454 -11.69 27.60 -18.36
CA GLN A 454 -12.96 26.86 -18.45
C GLN A 454 -13.19 25.97 -17.21
N LEU A 455 -12.15 25.27 -16.77
CA LEU A 455 -12.21 24.42 -15.58
C LEU A 455 -12.38 25.25 -14.29
N LEU A 456 -11.72 26.40 -14.17
CA LEU A 456 -11.92 27.31 -13.05
C LEU A 456 -13.34 27.89 -13.02
N GLU A 457 -13.91 28.25 -14.18
CA GLU A 457 -15.30 28.71 -14.28
C GLU A 457 -16.28 27.61 -13.85
N PHE A 458 -16.07 26.37 -14.32
CA PHE A 458 -16.84 25.22 -13.90
C PHE A 458 -16.81 24.99 -12.36
N LEU A 459 -15.66 25.25 -11.73
CA LEU A 459 -15.51 25.13 -10.28
C LEU A 459 -16.23 26.27 -9.52
N ARG A 460 -16.29 27.49 -10.08
CA ARG A 460 -16.98 28.63 -9.43
C ARG A 460 -18.47 28.37 -9.22
N ASP A 461 -19.09 27.59 -10.09
CA ASP A 461 -20.49 27.20 -9.98
C ASP A 461 -20.74 26.13 -8.89
N ARG A 462 -19.70 25.43 -8.46
CA ARG A 462 -19.80 24.21 -7.60
C ARG A 462 -19.13 24.34 -6.25
N LEU A 463 -18.19 25.25 -6.12
CA LEU A 463 -17.37 25.43 -4.92
C LEU A 463 -17.54 26.85 -4.37
N SER A 464 -17.39 26.97 -3.07
CA SER A 464 -17.31 28.29 -2.43
C SER A 464 -16.08 29.04 -2.93
N ARG A 465 -16.19 30.37 -3.03
CA ARG A 465 -15.15 31.25 -3.59
C ARG A 465 -13.75 31.02 -2.99
N TYR A 466 -13.68 30.68 -1.70
CA TYR A 466 -12.40 30.39 -1.03
C TYR A 466 -11.84 28.99 -1.37
N GLN A 467 -12.65 28.07 -1.87
CA GLN A 467 -12.23 26.72 -2.30
C GLN A 467 -11.74 26.70 -3.74
N VAL A 468 -12.14 27.65 -4.57
CA VAL A 468 -11.68 27.71 -5.98
C VAL A 468 -10.16 27.86 -6.01
N PRO A 469 -9.43 27.00 -6.76
CA PRO A 469 -7.98 27.08 -6.90
C PRO A 469 -7.53 28.45 -7.38
N ALA A 470 -6.44 28.98 -6.79
CA ALA A 470 -5.80 30.19 -7.25
C ALA A 470 -5.09 30.02 -8.59
N ARG A 471 -4.66 28.79 -8.87
CA ARG A 471 -4.02 28.37 -10.14
C ARG A 471 -4.49 26.96 -10.50
N LEU A 472 -4.73 26.75 -11.78
CA LEU A 472 -5.03 25.45 -12.35
C LEU A 472 -4.16 25.25 -13.59
N ILE A 473 -3.55 24.07 -13.73
CA ILE A 473 -2.78 23.68 -14.92
C ILE A 473 -3.31 22.37 -15.48
N VAL A 474 -3.22 22.24 -16.80
CA VAL A 474 -3.47 20.99 -17.50
C VAL A 474 -2.11 20.36 -17.79
N VAL A 475 -1.98 19.07 -17.50
CA VAL A 475 -0.76 18.28 -17.67
C VAL A 475 -1.06 17.01 -18.45
N ASP A 476 -0.06 16.49 -19.14
CA ASP A 476 -0.18 15.21 -19.86
C ASP A 476 -0.33 14.05 -18.87
N GLU A 477 0.42 14.08 -17.76
CA GLU A 477 0.39 13.07 -16.71
C GLU A 477 0.59 13.71 -15.33
N LEU A 478 -0.26 13.35 -14.37
CA LEU A 478 -0.09 13.75 -12.96
C LEU A 478 1.08 12.99 -12.32
N PRO A 479 1.89 13.67 -11.48
CA PRO A 479 2.96 13.01 -10.76
C PRO A 479 2.40 11.96 -9.81
N ARG A 480 2.90 10.72 -9.91
CA ARG A 480 2.42 9.59 -9.11
C ARG A 480 3.54 8.97 -8.30
N THR A 481 3.16 8.42 -7.17
CA THR A 481 4.01 7.54 -6.36
C THR A 481 4.14 6.16 -7.04
N PRO A 482 5.12 5.32 -6.64
CA PRO A 482 5.19 3.92 -7.11
C PRO A 482 3.93 3.10 -6.85
N SER A 483 3.12 3.49 -5.87
CA SER A 483 1.82 2.90 -5.60
C SER A 483 0.67 3.53 -6.41
N LEU A 484 1.00 4.28 -7.46
CA LEU A 484 0.10 4.94 -8.41
C LEU A 484 -0.83 6.00 -7.79
N LYS A 485 -0.53 6.49 -6.58
CA LYS A 485 -1.25 7.63 -5.98
C LYS A 485 -0.71 8.93 -6.53
N VAL A 486 -1.56 9.94 -6.67
CA VAL A 486 -1.10 11.31 -6.98
C VAL A 486 -0.15 11.78 -5.88
N SER A 487 1.04 12.22 -6.29
CA SER A 487 2.12 12.61 -5.39
C SER A 487 1.96 14.06 -4.96
N GLN A 488 1.70 14.32 -3.68
CA GLN A 488 1.60 15.69 -3.15
C GLN A 488 2.92 16.49 -3.32
N PRO A 489 4.10 15.93 -3.01
CA PRO A 489 5.37 16.62 -3.31
C PRO A 489 5.56 16.87 -4.81
N GLY A 490 5.19 15.90 -5.66
CA GLY A 490 5.26 16.06 -7.11
C GLY A 490 4.34 17.17 -7.63
N LEU A 491 3.11 17.27 -7.09
CA LEU A 491 2.21 18.37 -7.42
C LEU A 491 2.80 19.74 -7.06
N ARG A 492 3.36 19.88 -5.85
CA ARG A 492 4.00 21.16 -5.45
C ARG A 492 5.12 21.54 -6.40
N LYS A 493 5.99 20.59 -6.73
CA LYS A 493 7.10 20.79 -7.67
C LYS A 493 6.64 21.26 -9.04
N LEU A 494 5.56 20.68 -9.60
CA LEU A 494 4.97 21.14 -10.88
C LEU A 494 4.62 22.64 -10.85
N PHE A 495 4.10 23.13 -9.75
CA PHE A 495 3.74 24.54 -9.63
C PHE A 495 4.93 25.46 -9.37
N GLU A 496 5.99 24.97 -8.71
CA GLU A 496 7.25 25.67 -8.51
C GLU A 496 7.98 25.83 -9.85
N GLU A 497 8.09 24.77 -10.66
CA GLU A 497 8.70 24.79 -11.98
C GLU A 497 7.93 25.66 -12.99
N ALA A 498 6.61 25.74 -12.88
CA ALA A 498 5.76 26.61 -13.70
C ALA A 498 5.81 28.11 -13.26
N GLN A 499 6.54 28.45 -12.22
CA GLN A 499 6.82 29.83 -11.77
C GLN A 499 8.17 30.34 -12.21
N ALA A 500 9.12 29.45 -12.55
CA ALA A 500 10.45 29.76 -13.04
C ALA A 500 10.44 29.97 -14.56
#